data_380ca68b6873cba203d66a263871cf4d
#
_entry.id   380ca68b6873cba203d66a263871cf4d
#
_cell.length_a   1.000
_cell.length_b   1.000
_cell.length_c   1.000
_cell.angle_alpha   90.00
_cell.angle_beta   90.00
_cell.angle_gamma   90.00
#
_symmetry.space_group_name_H-M   'P 1'
#
loop_
_entity.id
_entity.type
_entity.pdbx_description
1 polymer ?
#
loop_
_entity_poly.entity_id
_entity_poly.type
_entity_poly.pdbx_seq_one_letter_code
_entity_poly.pdbx_strand_id
1 'polypeptide(L)'
;SVRGGIIDIYPLTEDNPWRIELWDDEVDSIRSFDAESQRSLENVDEITIYPAAEKMDGEDMVSFLDYFPEEKTLVFLDELNHLAENGEGVEEEYRQSRMHREEKGEANLPEQWLCGFQELQKKLNRRNCVAVSALSPRRSGWKINEEFDLTVKSVDSYNSSFELLVKDLLQYKSQGYRIALLSGSRTRAERLAKDLSEEGLNAFYSQDMDRIISPGEIMVVYGHARRGFQYPLIKFAVMTETDIF
;
A
#
# COMPACT_ATOMS: atom_id res chain seq x y z
N SER A 1 6.66 -32.15 7.12
CA SER A 1 6.39 -33.57 7.46
C SER A 1 7.69 -34.36 7.49
N VAL A 2 7.77 -35.37 8.33
CA VAL A 2 8.96 -36.26 8.44
C VAL A 2 8.53 -37.68 8.22
N ARG A 3 9.17 -38.41 7.28
CA ARG A 3 8.86 -39.80 6.95
C ARG A 3 10.14 -40.55 6.61
N GLY A 4 10.61 -41.42 7.52
CA GLY A 4 11.91 -42.10 7.36
C GLY A 4 13.05 -41.09 7.23
N GLY A 5 13.88 -41.21 6.21
CA GLY A 5 14.96 -40.27 5.90
C GLY A 5 14.53 -39.03 5.09
N ILE A 6 13.22 -38.66 5.03
CA ILE A 6 12.73 -37.53 4.25
C ILE A 6 12.11 -36.48 5.18
N ILE A 7 12.55 -35.24 5.03
CA ILE A 7 12.00 -34.07 5.74
C ILE A 7 11.45 -33.11 4.72
N ASP A 8 10.12 -32.88 4.73
CA ASP A 8 9.47 -31.86 3.92
C ASP A 8 9.21 -30.63 4.78
N ILE A 9 9.68 -29.48 4.32
CA ILE A 9 9.54 -28.19 4.98
C ILE A 9 8.93 -27.19 3.99
N TYR A 10 7.90 -26.45 4.42
CA TYR A 10 7.32 -25.36 3.65
C TYR A 10 7.64 -24.05 4.38
N PRO A 11 8.70 -23.33 3.98
CA PRO A 11 9.04 -22.03 4.58
C PRO A 11 7.96 -21.00 4.27
N LEU A 12 7.74 -20.05 5.17
CA LEU A 12 6.81 -18.96 4.96
C LEU A 12 7.28 -17.93 3.92
N THR A 13 8.56 -17.96 3.59
CA THR A 13 9.22 -17.04 2.65
C THR A 13 9.35 -17.57 1.23
N GLU A 14 8.88 -18.80 0.99
CA GLU A 14 9.09 -19.51 -0.28
C GLU A 14 7.75 -19.90 -0.92
N ASP A 15 7.71 -19.90 -2.23
CA ASP A 15 6.52 -20.29 -2.99
C ASP A 15 6.33 -21.81 -3.05
N ASN A 16 7.41 -22.58 -2.86
CA ASN A 16 7.41 -24.03 -2.94
C ASN A 16 8.05 -24.66 -1.70
N PRO A 17 7.59 -25.86 -1.28
CA PRO A 17 8.22 -26.60 -0.20
C PRO A 17 9.56 -27.21 -0.64
N TRP A 18 10.40 -27.45 0.36
CA TRP A 18 11.68 -28.12 0.22
C TRP A 18 11.61 -29.53 0.77
N ARG A 19 12.21 -30.47 0.05
CA ARG A 19 12.44 -31.87 0.47
C ARG A 19 13.92 -32.10 0.70
N ILE A 20 14.25 -32.50 1.92
CA ILE A 20 15.58 -32.86 2.35
C ILE A 20 15.58 -34.38 2.50
N GLU A 21 16.40 -35.07 1.74
CA GLU A 21 16.60 -36.53 1.85
C GLU A 21 17.87 -36.80 2.62
N LEU A 22 17.78 -37.70 3.59
CA LEU A 22 18.86 -38.09 4.45
C LEU A 22 19.24 -39.57 4.16
N TRP A 23 20.52 -39.81 4.05
CA TRP A 23 21.07 -41.15 4.08
C TRP A 23 21.79 -41.33 5.43
N ASP A 24 21.16 -42.10 6.33
CA ASP A 24 21.54 -42.17 7.73
C ASP A 24 21.54 -40.78 8.38
N ASP A 25 22.65 -40.23 8.81
CA ASP A 25 22.79 -38.91 9.43
C ASP A 25 23.30 -37.81 8.46
N GLU A 26 23.50 -38.16 7.19
CA GLU A 26 24.00 -37.20 6.17
C GLU A 26 22.92 -36.78 5.22
N VAL A 27 22.96 -35.50 4.78
CA VAL A 27 22.06 -34.97 3.74
C VAL A 27 22.52 -35.50 2.39
N ASP A 28 21.66 -36.29 1.73
CA ASP A 28 21.89 -36.83 0.39
C ASP A 28 21.48 -35.85 -0.68
N SER A 29 20.30 -35.24 -0.55
CA SER A 29 19.81 -34.25 -1.51
C SER A 29 18.88 -33.24 -0.88
N ILE A 30 18.86 -32.02 -1.45
CA ILE A 30 17.91 -30.95 -1.12
C ILE A 30 17.27 -30.50 -2.42
N ARG A 31 15.93 -30.54 -2.48
CA ARG A 31 15.20 -30.12 -3.67
C ARG A 31 13.89 -29.39 -3.33
N SER A 32 13.53 -28.41 -4.13
CA SER A 32 12.17 -27.87 -4.11
C SER A 32 11.23 -28.78 -4.91
N PHE A 33 9.97 -28.78 -4.55
CA PHE A 33 8.95 -29.56 -5.25
C PHE A 33 7.61 -28.84 -5.28
N ASP A 34 6.84 -29.10 -6.31
CA ASP A 34 5.47 -28.62 -6.41
C ASP A 34 4.56 -29.36 -5.46
N ALA A 35 3.81 -28.61 -4.61
CA ALA A 35 3.01 -29.17 -3.53
C ALA A 35 1.86 -30.07 -4.03
N GLU A 36 1.30 -29.78 -5.21
CA GLU A 36 0.16 -30.52 -5.77
C GLU A 36 0.60 -31.77 -6.53
N SER A 37 1.54 -31.60 -7.46
CA SER A 37 2.02 -32.69 -8.32
C SER A 37 3.12 -33.55 -7.69
N GLN A 38 3.72 -33.10 -6.60
CA GLN A 38 4.86 -33.72 -5.91
C GLN A 38 6.12 -33.88 -6.79
N ARG A 39 6.19 -33.16 -7.91
CA ARG A 39 7.33 -33.20 -8.82
C ARG A 39 8.45 -32.30 -8.33
N SER A 40 9.67 -32.77 -8.41
CA SER A 40 10.86 -31.95 -8.14
C SER A 40 10.96 -30.83 -9.16
N LEU A 41 11.33 -29.63 -8.66
CA LEU A 41 11.53 -28.43 -9.47
C LEU A 41 13.01 -28.09 -9.60
N GLU A 42 13.70 -27.95 -8.47
CA GLU A 42 15.08 -27.48 -8.42
C GLU A 42 15.87 -28.27 -7.36
N ASN A 43 17.13 -28.58 -7.66
CA ASN A 43 18.07 -29.15 -6.68
C ASN A 43 19.07 -28.09 -6.25
N VAL A 44 19.37 -28.01 -4.98
CA VAL A 44 20.33 -27.09 -4.38
C VAL A 44 21.25 -27.79 -3.40
N ASP A 45 22.42 -27.21 -3.15
CA ASP A 45 23.38 -27.74 -2.18
C ASP A 45 23.11 -27.24 -0.76
N GLU A 46 22.42 -26.07 -0.63
CA GLU A 46 22.14 -25.42 0.65
C GLU A 46 20.82 -24.66 0.61
N ILE A 47 20.08 -24.68 1.72
CA ILE A 47 18.91 -23.82 1.94
C ILE A 47 18.98 -23.17 3.30
N THR A 48 18.41 -21.97 3.41
CA THR A 48 18.21 -21.29 4.69
C THR A 48 16.74 -21.33 5.08
N ILE A 49 16.44 -21.93 6.22
CA ILE A 49 15.08 -22.01 6.74
C ILE A 49 14.95 -21.11 7.94
N TYR A 50 14.11 -20.10 7.82
CA TYR A 50 13.80 -19.22 8.93
C TYR A 50 12.78 -19.88 9.85
N PRO A 51 12.92 -19.78 11.18
CA PRO A 51 11.97 -20.34 12.12
C PRO A 51 10.61 -19.66 11.96
N ALA A 52 9.52 -20.42 12.10
CA ALA A 52 8.15 -19.89 12.07
C ALA A 52 7.79 -19.00 13.26
N ALA A 53 8.59 -19.05 14.33
CA ALA A 53 8.44 -18.22 15.51
C ALA A 53 9.84 -17.86 16.03
N GLU A 54 10.02 -16.60 16.38
CA GLU A 54 11.19 -16.15 17.12
C GLU A 54 11.13 -16.67 18.55
N LYS A 55 12.28 -17.13 19.07
CA LYS A 55 12.45 -17.25 20.51
C LYS A 55 12.61 -15.86 21.07
N MET A 56 11.53 -15.34 21.61
CA MET A 56 11.55 -14.05 22.27
C MET A 56 12.18 -14.22 23.65
N ASP A 57 13.48 -14.04 23.75
CA ASP A 57 14.22 -14.06 25.03
C ASP A 57 14.02 -12.77 25.84
N GLY A 58 13.15 -11.89 25.38
CA GLY A 58 12.43 -10.89 26.19
C GLY A 58 13.17 -9.63 26.60
N GLU A 59 14.44 -9.47 26.35
CA GLU A 59 15.18 -8.37 27.00
C GLU A 59 15.31 -7.08 26.18
N ASP A 60 15.18 -7.11 24.84
CA ASP A 60 15.45 -5.94 24.00
C ASP A 60 14.40 -5.71 22.87
N MET A 61 13.12 -5.73 23.24
CA MET A 61 12.07 -5.37 22.28
C MET A 61 12.09 -3.89 22.00
N VAL A 62 12.27 -3.53 20.74
CA VAL A 62 12.22 -2.15 20.25
C VAL A 62 11.03 -1.97 19.29
N SER A 63 10.51 -0.76 19.21
CA SER A 63 9.48 -0.44 18.25
C SER A 63 10.05 -0.47 16.83
N PHE A 64 9.25 -0.89 15.84
CA PHE A 64 9.62 -0.81 14.43
C PHE A 64 10.08 0.61 14.02
N LEU A 65 9.51 1.65 14.63
CA LEU A 65 9.93 3.02 14.40
C LEU A 65 11.37 3.32 14.83
N ASP A 66 11.91 2.56 15.77
CA ASP A 66 13.26 2.79 16.31
C ASP A 66 14.37 2.37 15.31
N TYR A 67 14.02 1.61 14.26
CA TYR A 67 14.92 1.32 13.14
C TYR A 67 15.12 2.52 12.20
N PHE A 68 14.29 3.57 12.30
CA PHE A 68 14.33 4.74 11.44
C PHE A 68 14.78 5.98 12.23
N PRO A 69 15.86 6.67 11.83
CA PRO A 69 16.34 7.89 12.49
C PRO A 69 15.24 8.97 12.50
N GLU A 70 14.97 9.57 13.67
CA GLU A 70 13.88 10.56 13.83
C GLU A 70 14.01 11.74 12.89
N GLU A 71 15.21 12.28 12.73
CA GLU A 71 15.47 13.49 11.94
C GLU A 71 15.46 13.27 10.41
N LYS A 72 15.68 12.02 9.97
CA LYS A 72 15.81 11.67 8.55
C LYS A 72 14.59 10.94 7.98
N THR A 73 13.58 10.72 8.81
CA THR A 73 12.41 9.93 8.43
C THR A 73 11.18 10.83 8.33
N LEU A 74 10.51 10.79 7.21
CA LEU A 74 9.17 11.36 7.02
C LEU A 74 8.14 10.23 7.11
N VAL A 75 7.19 10.37 8.01
CA VAL A 75 6.13 9.38 8.25
C VAL A 75 4.81 9.92 7.69
N PHE A 76 4.15 9.12 6.86
CA PHE A 76 2.79 9.41 6.42
C PHE A 76 1.79 8.65 7.27
N LEU A 77 0.81 9.36 7.82
CA LEU A 77 -0.25 8.82 8.65
C LEU A 77 -1.56 8.94 7.88
N ASP A 78 -2.20 7.81 7.62
CA ASP A 78 -3.48 7.76 6.93
C ASP A 78 -4.61 7.62 7.95
N GLU A 79 -5.60 8.54 7.89
CA GLU A 79 -6.79 8.55 8.73
C GLU A 79 -6.50 8.45 10.24
N LEU A 80 -6.08 9.57 10.85
CA LEU A 80 -5.68 9.62 12.27
C LEU A 80 -6.72 9.02 13.24
N ASN A 81 -8.01 9.12 12.93
CA ASN A 81 -9.06 8.53 13.75
C ASN A 81 -9.01 7.01 13.71
N HIS A 82 -8.87 6.42 12.52
CA HIS A 82 -8.75 4.97 12.35
C HIS A 82 -7.45 4.43 12.97
N LEU A 83 -6.38 5.20 12.86
CA LEU A 83 -5.11 4.83 13.51
C LEU A 83 -5.27 4.72 15.03
N ALA A 84 -5.99 5.67 15.65
CA ALA A 84 -6.28 5.65 17.07
C ALA A 84 -7.19 4.47 17.47
N GLU A 85 -8.30 4.30 16.75
CA GLU A 85 -9.27 3.22 16.98
C GLU A 85 -8.62 1.83 16.85
N ASN A 86 -7.81 1.62 15.81
CA ASN A 86 -7.08 0.38 15.60
C ASN A 86 -6.02 0.15 16.68
N GLY A 87 -5.29 1.20 17.07
CA GLY A 87 -4.29 1.10 18.12
C GLY A 87 -4.89 0.71 19.48
N GLU A 88 -5.97 1.36 19.88
CA GLU A 88 -6.72 1.03 21.09
C GLU A 88 -7.33 -0.39 21.01
N GLY A 89 -7.80 -0.79 19.83
CA GLY A 89 -8.32 -2.15 19.58
C GLY A 89 -7.25 -3.23 19.79
N VAL A 90 -6.06 -3.03 19.24
CA VAL A 90 -4.92 -3.96 19.42
C VAL A 90 -4.51 -4.07 20.88
N GLU A 91 -4.49 -2.95 21.63
CA GLU A 91 -4.20 -2.98 23.08
C GLU A 91 -5.22 -3.82 23.84
N GLU A 92 -6.50 -3.65 23.52
CA GLU A 92 -7.59 -4.39 24.15
C GLU A 92 -7.52 -5.90 23.83
N GLU A 93 -7.29 -6.27 22.57
CA GLU A 93 -7.11 -7.67 22.17
C GLU A 93 -5.90 -8.31 22.86
N TYR A 94 -4.79 -7.58 22.98
CA TYR A 94 -3.61 -8.06 23.68
C TYR A 94 -3.88 -8.28 25.16
N ARG A 95 -4.59 -7.36 25.80
CA ARG A 95 -5.00 -7.47 27.20
C ARG A 95 -5.90 -8.69 27.43
N GLN A 96 -6.90 -8.89 26.56
CA GLN A 96 -7.79 -10.05 26.65
C GLN A 96 -7.04 -11.36 26.43
N SER A 97 -6.12 -11.40 25.48
CA SER A 97 -5.27 -12.57 25.25
C SER A 97 -4.44 -12.93 26.49
N ARG A 98 -3.86 -11.93 27.17
CA ARG A 98 -3.11 -12.14 28.42
C ARG A 98 -4.02 -12.71 29.51
N MET A 99 -5.19 -12.13 29.72
CA MET A 99 -6.15 -12.60 30.73
C MET A 99 -6.56 -14.06 30.48
N HIS A 100 -6.86 -14.41 29.22
CA HIS A 100 -7.26 -15.76 28.86
C HIS A 100 -6.14 -16.81 29.10
N ARG A 101 -4.88 -16.45 28.82
CA ARG A 101 -3.73 -17.30 29.12
C ARG A 101 -3.53 -17.49 30.61
N GLU A 102 -3.72 -16.44 31.40
CA GLU A 102 -3.64 -16.48 32.85
C GLU A 102 -4.72 -17.40 33.44
N GLU A 103 -5.96 -17.31 32.96
CA GLU A 103 -7.05 -18.20 33.36
C GLU A 103 -6.78 -19.68 33.06
N LYS A 104 -6.02 -19.95 31.97
CA LYS A 104 -5.62 -21.31 31.60
C LYS A 104 -4.36 -21.82 32.32
N GLY A 105 -3.72 -20.98 33.13
CA GLY A 105 -2.45 -21.31 33.78
C GLY A 105 -1.26 -21.41 32.80
N GLU A 106 -1.38 -20.81 31.62
CA GLU A 106 -0.30 -20.74 30.63
C GLU A 106 0.66 -19.60 30.97
N ALA A 107 1.91 -19.69 30.46
CA ALA A 107 2.88 -18.61 30.56
C ALA A 107 2.31 -17.32 29.95
N ASN A 108 2.31 -16.24 30.72
CA ASN A 108 1.75 -14.96 30.27
C ASN A 108 2.70 -14.26 29.29
N LEU A 109 2.11 -13.47 28.39
CA LEU A 109 2.88 -12.61 27.50
C LEU A 109 3.37 -11.39 28.29
N PRO A 110 4.65 -11.00 28.16
CA PRO A 110 5.17 -9.82 28.83
C PRO A 110 4.43 -8.55 28.40
N GLU A 111 4.12 -7.68 29.35
CA GLU A 111 3.38 -6.45 29.07
C GLU A 111 4.12 -5.51 28.12
N GLN A 112 5.43 -5.49 28.20
CA GLN A 112 6.31 -4.67 27.38
C GLN A 112 6.42 -5.08 25.89
N TRP A 113 5.83 -6.19 25.50
CA TRP A 113 5.88 -6.64 24.11
C TRP A 113 4.98 -5.83 23.16
N LEU A 114 4.03 -5.11 23.71
CA LEU A 114 3.20 -4.20 22.94
C LEU A 114 3.55 -2.75 23.29
N CYS A 115 3.96 -1.98 22.28
CA CYS A 115 4.02 -0.52 22.42
C CYS A 115 2.60 0.03 22.39
N GLY A 116 2.14 0.61 23.50
CA GLY A 116 0.82 1.19 23.60
C GLY A 116 0.62 2.36 22.65
N PHE A 117 -0.63 2.59 22.23
CA PHE A 117 -0.95 3.64 21.24
C PHE A 117 -0.49 5.02 21.69
N GLN A 118 -0.65 5.35 22.97
CA GLN A 118 -0.18 6.64 23.50
C GLN A 118 1.34 6.80 23.43
N GLU A 119 2.09 5.74 23.64
CA GLU A 119 3.54 5.75 23.48
C GLU A 119 3.95 5.90 22.02
N LEU A 120 3.30 5.14 21.13
CA LEU A 120 3.45 5.28 19.68
C LEU A 120 3.19 6.71 19.22
N GLN A 121 2.09 7.31 19.68
CA GLN A 121 1.74 8.70 19.38
C GLN A 121 2.81 9.70 19.85
N LYS A 122 3.38 9.48 21.04
CA LYS A 122 4.50 10.32 21.54
C LYS A 122 5.74 10.18 20.66
N LYS A 123 6.07 8.96 20.21
CA LYS A 123 7.20 8.71 19.28
C LYS A 123 6.96 9.37 17.92
N LEU A 124 5.73 9.31 17.39
CA LEU A 124 5.35 9.96 16.14
C LEU A 124 5.40 11.50 16.24
N ASN A 125 4.94 12.07 17.35
CA ASN A 125 4.99 13.53 17.57
C ASN A 125 6.40 14.13 17.64
N ARG A 126 7.44 13.31 17.74
CA ARG A 126 8.85 13.74 17.69
C ARG A 126 9.41 13.70 16.28
N ARG A 127 8.69 13.11 15.33
CA ARG A 127 9.12 12.90 13.95
C ARG A 127 8.46 13.88 13.00
N ASN A 128 9.01 13.98 11.80
CA ASN A 128 8.35 14.69 10.72
C ASN A 128 7.21 13.81 10.20
N CYS A 129 5.98 14.23 10.44
CA CYS A 129 4.78 13.50 10.02
C CYS A 129 3.92 14.34 9.10
N VAL A 130 3.32 13.70 8.10
CA VAL A 130 2.26 14.22 7.27
C VAL A 130 1.03 13.34 7.50
N ALA A 131 -0.02 13.89 8.09
CA ALA A 131 -1.27 13.19 8.27
C ALA A 131 -2.24 13.56 7.15
N VAL A 132 -2.91 12.58 6.57
CA VAL A 132 -3.96 12.74 5.57
C VAL A 132 -5.24 12.14 6.12
N SER A 133 -6.33 12.92 6.09
CA SER A 133 -7.64 12.48 6.57
C SER A 133 -8.73 13.03 5.66
N ALA A 134 -9.72 12.21 5.33
CA ALA A 134 -10.87 12.62 4.53
C ALA A 134 -11.82 13.55 5.31
N LEU A 135 -11.88 13.35 6.62
CA LEU A 135 -12.66 14.18 7.54
C LEU A 135 -11.73 14.80 8.58
N SER A 136 -12.17 15.92 9.16
CA SER A 136 -11.40 16.58 10.22
C SER A 136 -11.09 15.60 11.37
N PRO A 137 -9.81 15.29 11.62
CA PRO A 137 -9.44 14.30 12.62
C PRO A 137 -9.58 14.84 14.03
N ARG A 138 -9.74 13.92 15.01
CA ARG A 138 -9.60 14.26 16.42
C ARG A 138 -8.15 14.66 16.70
N ARG A 139 -7.95 15.86 17.23
CA ARG A 139 -6.61 16.42 17.48
C ARG A 139 -5.98 15.95 18.79
N SER A 140 -6.72 15.19 19.59
CA SER A 140 -6.26 14.77 20.91
C SER A 140 -4.95 13.98 20.85
N GLY A 141 -3.94 14.48 21.55
CA GLY A 141 -2.62 13.84 21.62
C GLY A 141 -1.71 14.06 20.38
N TRP A 142 -2.16 14.72 19.33
CA TRP A 142 -1.36 15.03 18.15
C TRP A 142 -0.80 16.44 18.18
N LYS A 143 0.50 16.59 17.86
CA LYS A 143 1.15 17.88 17.69
C LYS A 143 1.01 18.29 16.22
N ILE A 144 0.06 19.18 15.94
CA ILE A 144 -0.20 19.70 14.59
C ILE A 144 0.43 21.08 14.50
N ASN A 145 1.38 21.25 13.58
CA ASN A 145 2.05 22.53 13.33
C ASN A 145 1.28 23.35 12.29
N GLU A 146 0.84 22.70 11.19
CA GLU A 146 0.13 23.32 10.09
C GLU A 146 -0.99 22.39 9.62
N GLU A 147 -2.07 22.96 9.10
CA GLU A 147 -3.21 22.24 8.57
C GLU A 147 -3.64 22.85 7.25
N PHE A 148 -3.88 22.00 6.26
CA PHE A 148 -4.30 22.40 4.94
C PHE A 148 -5.61 21.69 4.59
N ASP A 149 -6.62 22.44 4.19
CA ASP A 149 -7.87 21.89 3.68
C ASP A 149 -7.81 21.82 2.15
N LEU A 150 -7.86 20.59 1.62
CA LEU A 150 -7.82 20.31 0.19
C LEU A 150 -9.19 19.84 -0.28
N THR A 151 -9.93 20.74 -0.97
CA THR A 151 -11.19 20.35 -1.61
C THR A 151 -10.89 19.44 -2.80
N VAL A 152 -11.07 18.13 -2.62
CA VAL A 152 -10.90 17.09 -3.64
C VAL A 152 -12.26 16.45 -3.92
N LYS A 153 -12.57 16.21 -5.20
CA LYS A 153 -13.75 15.45 -5.62
C LYS A 153 -13.32 14.28 -6.49
N SER A 154 -14.06 13.19 -6.44
CA SER A 154 -13.93 12.09 -7.39
C SER A 154 -14.38 12.53 -8.78
N VAL A 155 -13.81 11.91 -9.79
CA VAL A 155 -14.33 11.98 -11.17
C VAL A 155 -15.41 10.91 -11.33
N ASP A 156 -16.46 11.22 -12.09
CA ASP A 156 -17.51 10.26 -12.38
C ASP A 156 -17.00 9.15 -13.32
N SER A 157 -17.55 7.94 -13.18
CA SER A 157 -17.26 6.85 -14.09
C SER A 157 -18.11 6.95 -15.35
N TYR A 158 -17.48 6.84 -16.50
CA TYR A 158 -18.13 6.95 -17.80
C TYR A 158 -18.63 5.61 -18.37
N ASN A 159 -18.28 4.49 -17.74
CA ASN A 159 -18.72 3.15 -18.11
C ASN A 159 -18.62 2.89 -19.63
N SER A 160 -17.50 3.22 -20.22
CA SER A 160 -17.21 3.11 -21.67
C SER A 160 -18.07 4.02 -22.59
N SER A 161 -18.77 5.00 -22.03
CA SER A 161 -19.51 5.98 -22.85
C SER A 161 -18.61 7.14 -23.25
N PHE A 162 -18.04 7.07 -24.44
CA PHE A 162 -17.19 8.13 -24.99
C PHE A 162 -17.94 9.44 -25.18
N GLU A 163 -19.23 9.39 -25.52
CA GLU A 163 -20.09 10.58 -25.68
C GLU A 163 -20.25 11.35 -24.36
N LEU A 164 -20.46 10.63 -23.24
CA LEU A 164 -20.56 11.26 -21.92
C LEU A 164 -19.23 11.87 -21.51
N LEU A 165 -18.12 11.18 -21.74
CA LEU A 165 -16.77 11.71 -21.50
C LEU A 165 -16.57 13.02 -22.27
N VAL A 166 -16.82 13.05 -23.57
CA VAL A 166 -16.65 14.24 -24.42
C VAL A 166 -17.51 15.39 -23.92
N LYS A 167 -18.77 15.11 -23.59
CA LYS A 167 -19.68 16.13 -23.05
C LYS A 167 -19.13 16.77 -21.78
N ASP A 168 -18.66 15.97 -20.83
CA ASP A 168 -18.10 16.47 -19.58
C ASP A 168 -16.77 17.19 -19.80
N LEU A 169 -15.91 16.68 -20.67
CA LEU A 169 -14.66 17.35 -21.04
C LEU A 169 -14.90 18.72 -21.68
N LEU A 170 -15.95 18.88 -22.51
CA LEU A 170 -16.36 20.17 -23.04
C LEU A 170 -16.82 21.12 -21.94
N GLN A 171 -17.55 20.61 -20.94
CA GLN A 171 -17.94 21.38 -19.77
C GLN A 171 -16.71 21.81 -18.95
N TYR A 172 -15.78 20.91 -18.65
CA TYR A 172 -14.52 21.24 -17.98
C TYR A 172 -13.69 22.27 -18.76
N LYS A 173 -13.61 22.13 -20.10
CA LYS A 173 -12.95 23.09 -20.98
C LYS A 173 -13.59 24.48 -20.85
N SER A 174 -14.92 24.57 -20.88
CA SER A 174 -15.65 25.84 -20.75
C SER A 174 -15.43 26.53 -19.40
N GLN A 175 -15.19 25.74 -18.35
CA GLN A 175 -14.88 26.22 -17.00
C GLN A 175 -13.39 26.56 -16.81
N GLY A 176 -12.55 26.29 -17.82
CA GLY A 176 -11.12 26.56 -17.79
C GLY A 176 -10.32 25.57 -16.95
N TYR A 177 -10.79 24.33 -16.85
CA TYR A 177 -10.00 23.26 -16.21
C TYR A 177 -8.78 22.88 -17.05
N ARG A 178 -7.73 22.47 -16.37
CA ARG A 178 -6.56 21.79 -16.90
C ARG A 178 -6.73 20.31 -16.60
N ILE A 179 -6.61 19.46 -17.62
CA ILE A 179 -6.94 18.05 -17.47
C ILE A 179 -5.73 17.20 -17.87
N ALA A 180 -5.37 16.25 -17.01
CA ALA A 180 -4.45 15.16 -17.32
C ALA A 180 -5.23 13.85 -17.45
N LEU A 181 -5.12 13.19 -18.61
CA LEU A 181 -5.67 11.85 -18.83
C LEU A 181 -4.54 10.83 -18.79
N LEU A 182 -4.67 9.86 -17.89
CA LEU A 182 -3.70 8.79 -17.72
C LEU A 182 -4.16 7.54 -18.47
N SER A 183 -3.31 7.06 -19.39
CA SER A 183 -3.54 5.82 -20.13
C SER A 183 -2.45 4.79 -19.83
N GLY A 184 -2.83 3.53 -19.69
CA GLY A 184 -1.94 2.42 -19.40
C GLY A 184 -1.03 2.00 -20.56
N SER A 185 -1.13 2.67 -21.72
CA SER A 185 -0.32 2.40 -22.92
C SER A 185 -0.09 3.68 -23.71
N ARG A 186 1.16 3.86 -24.18
CA ARG A 186 1.51 5.02 -25.02
C ARG A 186 0.68 5.08 -26.30
N THR A 187 0.51 3.97 -26.98
CA THR A 187 -0.29 3.90 -28.22
C THR A 187 -1.75 4.25 -27.97
N ARG A 188 -2.32 3.82 -26.84
CA ARG A 188 -3.70 4.20 -26.46
C ARG A 188 -3.78 5.67 -26.11
N ALA A 189 -2.80 6.23 -25.40
CA ALA A 189 -2.74 7.64 -25.08
C ALA A 189 -2.73 8.53 -26.33
N GLU A 190 -1.90 8.20 -27.32
CA GLU A 190 -1.83 8.89 -28.60
C GLU A 190 -3.17 8.84 -29.35
N ARG A 191 -3.78 7.66 -29.41
CA ARG A 191 -5.09 7.46 -30.04
C ARG A 191 -6.18 8.26 -29.33
N LEU A 192 -6.26 8.17 -28.00
CA LEU A 192 -7.25 8.90 -27.20
C LEU A 192 -7.11 10.42 -27.40
N ALA A 193 -5.88 10.93 -27.42
CA ALA A 193 -5.64 12.35 -27.68
C ALA A 193 -6.15 12.78 -29.06
N LYS A 194 -5.95 11.94 -30.08
CA LYS A 194 -6.44 12.19 -31.44
C LYS A 194 -7.96 12.15 -31.49
N ASP A 195 -8.59 11.10 -30.92
CA ASP A 195 -10.05 10.94 -30.92
C ASP A 195 -10.73 12.14 -30.22
N LEU A 196 -10.18 12.59 -29.08
CA LEU A 196 -10.67 13.78 -28.36
C LEU A 196 -10.47 15.09 -29.16
N SER A 197 -9.36 15.20 -29.88
CA SER A 197 -9.10 16.36 -30.74
C SER A 197 -10.09 16.44 -31.92
N GLU A 198 -10.49 15.30 -32.49
CA GLU A 198 -11.51 15.21 -33.54
C GLU A 198 -12.90 15.68 -33.07
N GLU A 199 -13.19 15.54 -31.76
CA GLU A 199 -14.39 16.06 -31.09
C GLU A 199 -14.28 17.54 -30.71
N GLY A 200 -13.27 18.26 -31.16
CA GLY A 200 -13.11 19.71 -30.93
C GLY A 200 -12.54 20.08 -29.56
N LEU A 201 -11.97 19.12 -28.85
CA LEU A 201 -11.25 19.34 -27.59
C LEU A 201 -9.78 19.71 -27.87
N ASN A 202 -9.18 20.52 -26.99
CA ASN A 202 -7.74 20.86 -27.08
C ASN A 202 -6.92 19.73 -26.44
N ALA A 203 -7.02 18.54 -27.01
CA ALA A 203 -6.33 17.36 -26.50
C ALA A 203 -5.03 17.08 -27.27
N PHE A 204 -3.99 16.70 -26.55
CA PHE A 204 -2.70 16.33 -27.13
C PHE A 204 -2.02 15.27 -26.28
N TYR A 205 -1.22 14.43 -26.93
CA TYR A 205 -0.34 13.48 -26.25
C TYR A 205 0.98 14.13 -25.87
N SER A 206 1.51 13.84 -24.68
CA SER A 206 2.83 14.27 -24.24
C SER A 206 3.61 13.13 -23.60
N GLN A 207 4.91 13.08 -23.86
CA GLN A 207 5.85 12.24 -23.11
C GLN A 207 6.53 13.03 -21.99
N ASP A 208 6.45 14.35 -22.05
CA ASP A 208 6.98 15.26 -21.06
C ASP A 208 5.92 15.47 -19.97
N MET A 209 6.18 14.89 -18.78
CA MET A 209 5.30 14.99 -17.61
C MET A 209 5.41 16.36 -16.93
N ASP A 210 6.48 17.10 -17.17
CA ASP A 210 6.72 18.43 -16.57
C ASP A 210 6.07 19.55 -17.39
N ARG A 211 5.50 19.24 -18.55
CA ARG A 211 4.80 20.20 -19.38
C ARG A 211 3.61 20.82 -18.65
N ILE A 212 3.59 22.14 -18.59
CA ILE A 212 2.48 22.91 -18.02
C ILE A 212 1.24 22.78 -18.93
N ILE A 213 0.14 22.35 -18.34
CA ILE A 213 -1.18 22.29 -19.02
C ILE A 213 -1.85 23.66 -18.88
N SER A 214 -2.23 24.27 -19.99
CA SER A 214 -2.95 25.55 -19.99
C SER A 214 -4.45 25.37 -19.70
N PRO A 215 -5.18 26.40 -19.22
CA PRO A 215 -6.62 26.33 -19.04
C PRO A 215 -7.36 25.89 -20.31
N GLY A 216 -8.21 24.87 -20.20
CA GLY A 216 -8.96 24.29 -21.31
C GLY A 216 -8.18 23.28 -22.16
N GLU A 217 -6.93 22.99 -21.83
CA GLU A 217 -6.15 21.92 -22.47
C GLU A 217 -6.33 20.58 -21.75
N ILE A 218 -6.20 19.50 -22.53
CA ILE A 218 -6.25 18.12 -22.09
C ILE A 218 -4.94 17.44 -22.51
N MET A 219 -4.09 17.18 -21.57
CA MET A 219 -2.85 16.43 -21.79
C MET A 219 -3.08 14.95 -21.55
N VAL A 220 -2.87 14.12 -22.56
CA VAL A 220 -2.94 12.67 -22.44
C VAL A 220 -1.52 12.13 -22.28
N VAL A 221 -1.28 11.33 -21.25
CA VAL A 221 0.04 10.80 -20.92
C VAL A 221 -0.03 9.31 -20.57
N TYR A 222 1.10 8.63 -20.72
CA TYR A 222 1.26 7.29 -20.15
C TYR A 222 1.41 7.38 -18.63
N GLY A 223 0.55 6.69 -17.91
CA GLY A 223 0.58 6.65 -16.46
C GLY A 223 -0.55 5.85 -15.86
N HIS A 224 -0.46 5.59 -14.57
CA HIS A 224 -1.46 4.87 -13.80
C HIS A 224 -1.82 5.63 -12.53
N ALA A 225 -3.12 5.70 -12.26
CA ALA A 225 -3.65 5.99 -10.94
C ALA A 225 -4.86 5.08 -10.70
N ARG A 226 -5.18 4.83 -9.45
CA ARG A 226 -6.29 3.93 -9.09
C ARG A 226 -7.65 4.49 -9.52
N ARG A 227 -7.83 5.80 -9.35
CA ARG A 227 -9.04 6.56 -9.73
C ARG A 227 -8.67 7.99 -10.07
N GLY A 228 -9.49 8.62 -10.90
CA GLY A 228 -9.42 10.04 -11.18
C GLY A 228 -9.91 10.90 -10.01
N PHE A 229 -9.44 12.13 -10.01
CA PHE A 229 -9.80 13.13 -9.01
C PHE A 229 -9.77 14.53 -9.62
N GLN A 230 -10.42 15.47 -8.97
CA GLN A 230 -10.39 16.87 -9.36
C GLN A 230 -10.18 17.78 -8.16
N TYR A 231 -9.45 18.85 -8.39
CA TYR A 231 -9.28 19.99 -7.48
C TYR A 231 -10.05 21.19 -8.01
N PRO A 232 -11.32 21.39 -7.61
CA PRO A 232 -12.18 22.45 -8.17
C PRO A 232 -11.63 23.86 -7.97
N LEU A 233 -10.98 24.11 -6.83
CA LEU A 233 -10.45 25.45 -6.49
C LEU A 233 -9.35 25.91 -7.45
N ILE A 234 -8.53 24.99 -7.93
CA ILE A 234 -7.46 25.30 -8.89
C ILE A 234 -7.79 24.85 -10.31
N LYS A 235 -9.02 24.36 -10.52
CA LYS A 235 -9.53 23.88 -11.81
C LYS A 235 -8.58 22.91 -12.49
N PHE A 236 -8.20 21.86 -11.76
CA PHE A 236 -7.36 20.79 -12.24
C PHE A 236 -8.03 19.43 -12.04
N ALA A 237 -8.00 18.57 -13.04
CA ALA A 237 -8.55 17.23 -12.97
C ALA A 237 -7.56 16.20 -13.53
N VAL A 238 -7.52 15.06 -12.90
CA VAL A 238 -6.85 13.85 -13.38
C VAL A 238 -7.92 12.80 -13.63
N MET A 239 -7.92 12.19 -14.80
CA MET A 239 -8.79 11.08 -15.17
C MET A 239 -7.95 9.88 -15.58
N THR A 240 -8.46 8.69 -15.38
CA THR A 240 -7.76 7.44 -15.70
C THR A 240 -8.57 6.59 -16.67
N GLU A 241 -7.92 5.65 -17.34
CA GLU A 241 -8.64 4.68 -18.16
C GLU A 241 -9.73 3.94 -17.40
N THR A 242 -9.56 3.66 -16.10
CA THR A 242 -10.56 2.98 -15.26
C THR A 242 -11.78 3.85 -14.94
N ASP A 243 -11.69 5.16 -15.11
CA ASP A 243 -12.86 6.04 -15.00
C ASP A 243 -13.61 6.09 -16.35
N ILE A 244 -12.90 5.87 -17.45
CA ILE A 244 -13.42 5.99 -18.81
C ILE A 244 -14.02 4.67 -19.29
N PHE A 245 -13.32 3.55 -19.06
CA PHE A 245 -13.64 2.20 -19.52
C PHE A 245 -13.96 1.25 -18.34
#